data_aa8a5b5f1f97ecb77e47fc4da7d68981
#
_entry.id   aa8a5b5f1f97ecb77e47fc4da7d68981
#
_cell.length_a   1.000
_cell.length_b   1.000
_cell.length_c   1.000
_cell.angle_alpha   90.00
_cell.angle_beta   90.00
_cell.angle_gamma   90.00
#
_symmetry.space_group_name_H-M   'P 1'
#
loop_
_entity.id
_entity.type
_entity.pdbx_description
1 polymer ?
#
loop_
_entity_poly.entity_id
_entity_poly.type
_entity_poly.pdbx_seq_one_letter_code
_entity_poly.pdbx_strand_id
1 'polypeptide(L)'
;MLSWDESSIYHAERKVTAVRFSKWHIAPEKPEAQACLRAAGYPYLVAAVLSARGIETPEQAAAFLEREDKLTISPFLMRDMDKAAARVQQAIANGERIAVFGDYDVDGITATCILVDYLKSRGADVVHYIPRRIEDGYGLSRDAIKGLFDQGVRLLVTVDCGITGVEEVDYANSLGLDVVITDHHECREVLPRAVAVVDPHRADCGYPFKHLAGCGVALKLVLALGGPDREEPLFARYCTLAAIGTVADVMQMSGENRTIVSRGLATLEHSDFIGLHALLREAGLSGKEISSVQIGFVLAPRINAAGRMGAADKAAELLLCTDPAAAEAMAKELCALNRERQNVEQDIYTQAEEMIDRMPERQRSALVLESSRWHQGVVGIVASRLSEKYSRPSFMIHLNGSTGKGSCRSWGGFNLFAALENCKDLLLGFGGHELAAGFTIDRDNIPAFRDRMNEYARSYCGGQQPESALEIDVAIAHPAAVTLEELEALSVLELSLIHISEPTR
;
A
#
# COMPACT_ATOMS: atom_id res chain seq x y z
N MET A 1 8.71 -3.88 -45.44
CA MET A 1 7.50 -4.71 -45.27
C MET A 1 7.80 -5.72 -44.17
N LEU A 2 7.56 -5.35 -42.91
CA LEU A 2 7.62 -6.25 -41.77
C LEU A 2 6.20 -6.31 -41.22
N SER A 3 5.59 -7.47 -41.37
CA SER A 3 4.26 -7.78 -40.88
C SER A 3 4.32 -7.88 -39.36
N TRP A 4 3.61 -7.01 -38.69
CA TRP A 4 3.34 -7.11 -37.27
C TRP A 4 2.30 -8.20 -37.06
N ASP A 5 2.67 -9.24 -36.34
CA ASP A 5 1.75 -10.28 -35.90
C ASP A 5 0.98 -9.78 -34.67
N GLU A 6 -0.23 -9.29 -34.90
CA GLU A 6 -1.15 -8.77 -33.88
C GLU A 6 -1.77 -9.89 -33.01
N SER A 7 -1.38 -11.15 -33.17
CA SER A 7 -2.08 -12.29 -32.55
C SER A 7 -1.59 -12.72 -31.17
N SER A 8 -0.50 -12.13 -30.60
CA SER A 8 0.06 -12.60 -29.34
C SER A 8 -0.18 -11.72 -28.11
N ILE A 9 -0.89 -10.59 -28.24
CA ILE A 9 -1.16 -9.66 -27.10
C ILE A 9 -2.60 -9.79 -26.57
N TYR A 10 -3.52 -10.46 -27.24
CA TYR A 10 -4.94 -10.53 -26.88
C TYR A 10 -5.48 -11.94 -26.66
N HIS A 11 -4.87 -12.74 -25.78
CA HIS A 11 -5.53 -13.95 -25.29
C HIS A 11 -5.49 -14.04 -23.75
N ALA A 12 -5.92 -12.95 -23.10
CA ALA A 12 -6.61 -13.02 -21.83
C ALA A 12 -7.93 -12.25 -22.03
N GLU A 13 -8.91 -12.90 -22.66
CA GLU A 13 -10.29 -12.46 -22.56
C GLU A 13 -10.72 -12.54 -21.08
N ARG A 14 -10.28 -11.56 -20.26
CA ARG A 14 -11.08 -11.14 -19.12
C ARG A 14 -12.35 -10.59 -19.75
N LYS A 15 -13.46 -11.30 -19.63
CA LYS A 15 -14.79 -10.69 -19.63
C LYS A 15 -14.81 -9.72 -18.46
N VAL A 16 -14.24 -8.53 -18.65
CA VAL A 16 -14.47 -7.40 -17.82
C VAL A 16 -15.93 -7.07 -18.04
N THR A 17 -16.78 -7.50 -17.13
CA THR A 17 -18.12 -6.96 -17.02
C THR A 17 -17.90 -5.48 -16.75
N ALA A 18 -18.08 -4.65 -17.77
CA ALA A 18 -17.98 -3.21 -17.64
C ALA A 18 -18.87 -2.80 -16.48
N VAL A 19 -18.28 -2.23 -15.42
CA VAL A 19 -19.05 -1.55 -14.38
C VAL A 19 -19.78 -0.44 -15.11
N ARG A 20 -21.09 -0.60 -15.30
CA ARG A 20 -21.90 0.46 -15.92
C ARG A 20 -22.08 1.52 -14.87
N PHE A 21 -21.31 2.60 -14.97
CA PHE A 21 -21.56 3.79 -14.18
C PHE A 21 -22.94 4.33 -14.53
N SER A 22 -23.80 4.45 -13.51
CA SER A 22 -25.16 4.96 -13.67
C SER A 22 -25.19 6.49 -13.73
N LYS A 23 -24.15 7.14 -13.20
CA LYS A 23 -23.98 8.60 -13.18
C LYS A 23 -22.59 9.00 -13.62
N TRP A 24 -22.49 10.15 -14.23
CA TRP A 24 -21.25 10.82 -14.58
C TRP A 24 -21.20 12.16 -13.85
N HIS A 25 -20.16 12.36 -13.05
CA HIS A 25 -19.87 13.61 -12.39
C HIS A 25 -18.72 14.28 -13.13
N ILE A 26 -19.05 15.29 -13.92
CA ILE A 26 -18.05 16.06 -14.64
C ILE A 26 -17.62 17.21 -13.74
N ALA A 27 -16.32 17.36 -13.51
CA ALA A 27 -15.77 18.45 -12.74
C ALA A 27 -16.14 19.80 -13.40
N PRO A 28 -16.51 20.83 -12.61
CA PRO A 28 -16.83 22.13 -13.16
C PRO A 28 -15.61 22.73 -13.85
N GLU A 29 -15.83 23.30 -15.03
CA GLU A 29 -14.78 24.04 -15.73
C GLU A 29 -14.33 25.25 -14.93
N LYS A 30 -13.01 25.52 -14.94
CA LYS A 30 -12.36 26.67 -14.32
C LYS A 30 -11.62 27.51 -15.40
N PRO A 31 -12.32 28.26 -16.23
CA PRO A 31 -11.74 28.92 -17.43
C PRO A 31 -10.59 29.87 -17.10
N GLU A 32 -10.67 30.59 -15.98
CA GLU A 32 -9.61 31.52 -15.54
C GLU A 32 -8.33 30.80 -15.16
N ALA A 33 -8.43 29.71 -14.38
CA ALA A 33 -7.29 28.88 -14.00
C ALA A 33 -6.67 28.20 -15.23
N GLN A 34 -7.50 27.64 -16.13
CA GLN A 34 -7.02 27.04 -17.38
C GLN A 34 -6.30 28.09 -18.27
N ALA A 35 -6.83 29.31 -18.40
CA ALA A 35 -6.19 30.37 -19.16
C ALA A 35 -4.84 30.79 -18.54
N CYS A 36 -4.78 30.87 -17.20
CA CYS A 36 -3.55 31.17 -16.47
C CYS A 36 -2.46 30.11 -16.72
N LEU A 37 -2.81 28.83 -16.57
CA LEU A 37 -1.88 27.71 -16.81
C LEU A 37 -1.43 27.65 -18.27
N ARG A 38 -2.33 27.85 -19.23
CA ARG A 38 -1.98 27.90 -20.66
C ARG A 38 -1.06 29.07 -21.01
N ALA A 39 -1.27 30.24 -20.40
CA ALA A 39 -0.39 31.39 -20.58
C ALA A 39 1.04 31.10 -20.05
N ALA A 40 1.19 30.22 -19.06
CA ALA A 40 2.47 29.73 -18.56
C ALA A 40 3.07 28.61 -19.41
N GLY A 41 2.43 28.18 -20.51
CA GLY A 41 2.96 27.19 -21.45
C GLY A 41 2.48 25.76 -21.27
N TYR A 42 1.56 25.49 -20.34
CA TYR A 42 1.01 24.14 -20.17
C TYR A 42 0.06 23.80 -21.34
N PRO A 43 0.13 22.56 -21.91
CA PRO A 43 -0.81 22.08 -22.91
C PRO A 43 -2.26 22.15 -22.44
N TYR A 44 -3.21 22.25 -23.37
CA TYR A 44 -4.63 22.46 -23.04
C TYR A 44 -5.19 21.37 -22.12
N LEU A 45 -4.98 20.08 -22.46
CA LEU A 45 -5.49 18.97 -21.65
C LEU A 45 -4.82 18.91 -20.26
N VAL A 46 -3.52 19.16 -20.18
CA VAL A 46 -2.80 19.23 -18.91
C VAL A 46 -3.36 20.36 -18.04
N ALA A 47 -3.52 21.56 -18.59
CA ALA A 47 -4.08 22.70 -17.86
C ALA A 47 -5.52 22.43 -17.40
N ALA A 48 -6.34 21.77 -18.23
CA ALA A 48 -7.70 21.42 -17.89
C ALA A 48 -7.78 20.40 -16.74
N VAL A 49 -6.97 19.34 -16.78
CA VAL A 49 -6.93 18.33 -15.71
C VAL A 49 -6.37 18.91 -14.41
N LEU A 50 -5.27 19.69 -14.48
CA LEU A 50 -4.71 20.35 -13.29
C LEU A 50 -5.73 21.25 -12.61
N SER A 51 -6.43 22.11 -13.39
CA SER A 51 -7.43 23.02 -12.85
C SER A 51 -8.62 22.28 -12.23
N ALA A 52 -9.10 21.20 -12.86
CA ALA A 52 -10.16 20.35 -12.32
C ALA A 52 -9.77 19.77 -10.94
N ARG A 53 -8.49 19.41 -10.77
CA ARG A 53 -7.92 18.87 -9.53
C ARG A 53 -7.50 19.94 -8.51
N GLY A 54 -7.83 21.21 -8.73
CA GLY A 54 -7.58 22.29 -7.78
C GLY A 54 -6.19 22.93 -7.89
N ILE A 55 -5.42 22.61 -8.93
CA ILE A 55 -4.11 23.22 -9.23
C ILE A 55 -4.37 24.35 -10.24
N GLU A 56 -4.39 25.59 -9.74
CA GLU A 56 -4.95 26.72 -10.50
C GLU A 56 -3.91 27.76 -10.92
N THR A 57 -2.71 27.72 -10.31
CA THR A 57 -1.63 28.67 -10.65
C THR A 57 -0.41 27.97 -11.23
N PRO A 58 0.43 28.68 -12.02
CA PRO A 58 1.67 28.13 -12.55
C PRO A 58 2.63 27.64 -11.48
N GLU A 59 2.68 28.33 -10.33
CA GLU A 59 3.54 27.94 -9.20
C GLU A 59 3.06 26.60 -8.57
N GLN A 60 1.76 26.43 -8.42
CA GLN A 60 1.18 25.14 -7.95
C GLN A 60 1.43 24.03 -8.99
N ALA A 61 1.27 24.33 -10.27
CA ALA A 61 1.52 23.37 -11.33
C ALA A 61 3.00 22.98 -11.42
N ALA A 62 3.91 23.94 -11.32
CA ALA A 62 5.34 23.67 -11.23
C ALA A 62 5.67 22.80 -10.02
N ALA A 63 5.20 23.16 -8.84
CA ALA A 63 5.42 22.38 -7.62
C ALA A 63 4.84 20.95 -7.69
N PHE A 64 3.74 20.76 -8.42
CA PHE A 64 3.12 19.45 -8.62
C PHE A 64 3.85 18.62 -9.70
N LEU A 65 4.27 19.24 -10.81
CA LEU A 65 4.85 18.57 -11.96
C LEU A 65 6.38 18.49 -11.92
N GLU A 66 7.02 19.40 -11.15
CA GLU A 66 8.48 19.42 -11.02
C GLU A 66 8.97 18.06 -10.53
N ARG A 67 9.64 17.38 -11.44
CA ARG A 67 10.42 16.17 -11.16
C ARG A 67 11.81 16.54 -10.63
N GLU A 68 12.00 17.84 -10.33
CA GLU A 68 13.31 18.38 -10.03
C GLU A 68 13.79 18.07 -8.62
N ASP A 69 15.08 17.89 -8.55
CA ASP A 69 16.14 17.80 -7.57
C ASP A 69 16.00 18.56 -6.24
N LYS A 70 14.90 19.24 -5.97
CA LYS A 70 14.61 19.75 -4.64
C LYS A 70 14.28 18.57 -3.75
N LEU A 71 15.35 18.07 -3.24
CA LEU A 71 15.40 17.07 -2.23
C LEU A 71 14.36 17.33 -1.16
N THR A 72 13.91 16.30 -0.74
CA THR A 72 13.12 15.97 0.41
C THR A 72 13.34 16.96 1.56
N ILE A 73 12.27 17.24 2.25
CA ILE A 73 12.25 17.99 3.49
C ILE A 73 13.21 17.35 4.50
N SER A 74 13.96 18.17 5.28
CA SER A 74 14.90 17.64 6.26
C SER A 74 14.24 16.62 7.20
N PRO A 75 14.82 15.41 7.36
CA PRO A 75 14.27 14.38 8.24
C PRO A 75 14.19 14.85 9.71
N PHE A 76 15.06 15.76 10.14
CA PHE A 76 15.09 16.27 11.51
C PHE A 76 13.92 17.18 11.88
N LEU A 77 13.04 17.52 10.93
CA LEU A 77 11.76 18.16 11.24
C LEU A 77 10.71 17.15 11.75
N MET A 78 10.92 15.85 11.56
CA MET A 78 10.10 14.83 12.20
C MET A 78 10.43 14.74 13.68
N ARG A 79 9.41 14.72 14.48
CA ARG A 79 9.55 14.57 15.94
C ARG A 79 10.31 13.29 16.30
N ASP A 80 11.25 13.38 17.22
CA ASP A 80 12.11 12.28 17.70
C ASP A 80 13.09 11.67 16.67
N MET A 81 13.20 12.20 15.44
CA MET A 81 14.15 11.70 14.45
C MET A 81 15.60 11.82 14.91
N ASP A 82 15.92 12.88 15.65
CA ASP A 82 17.24 13.09 16.26
C ASP A 82 17.55 12.00 17.30
N LYS A 83 16.58 11.65 18.14
CA LYS A 83 16.74 10.57 19.15
C LYS A 83 16.84 9.20 18.48
N ALA A 84 16.03 8.95 17.44
CA ALA A 84 16.07 7.72 16.67
C ALA A 84 17.45 7.52 16.03
N ALA A 85 17.95 8.55 15.33
CA ALA A 85 19.26 8.51 14.71
C ALA A 85 20.38 8.33 15.75
N ALA A 86 20.35 9.07 16.85
CA ALA A 86 21.35 8.94 17.92
C ALA A 86 21.36 7.54 18.54
N ARG A 87 20.20 6.93 18.82
CA ARG A 87 20.13 5.58 19.42
C ARG A 87 20.61 4.51 18.47
N VAL A 88 20.26 4.60 17.16
CA VAL A 88 20.74 3.66 16.14
C VAL A 88 22.26 3.79 15.96
N GLN A 89 22.80 5.03 15.87
CA GLN A 89 24.25 5.27 15.79
C GLN A 89 24.98 4.73 17.02
N GLN A 90 24.42 4.89 18.20
CA GLN A 90 24.97 4.31 19.44
C GLN A 90 25.03 2.79 19.37
N ALA A 91 23.97 2.13 18.90
CA ALA A 91 23.95 0.68 18.74
C ALA A 91 25.04 0.19 17.78
N ILE A 92 25.19 0.86 16.65
CA ILE A 92 26.27 0.55 15.67
C ILE A 92 27.65 0.71 16.32
N ALA A 93 27.89 1.84 17.03
CA ALA A 93 29.17 2.11 17.67
C ALA A 93 29.52 1.09 18.77
N ASN A 94 28.53 0.63 19.50
CA ASN A 94 28.68 -0.35 20.58
C ASN A 94 28.71 -1.81 20.07
N GLY A 95 28.50 -2.08 18.78
CA GLY A 95 28.33 -3.43 18.26
C GLY A 95 27.12 -4.18 18.80
N GLU A 96 26.06 -3.45 19.17
CA GLU A 96 24.81 -4.04 19.63
C GLU A 96 24.09 -4.72 18.47
N ARG A 97 23.48 -5.89 18.74
CA ARG A 97 22.63 -6.55 17.75
C ARG A 97 21.32 -5.79 17.59
N ILE A 98 21.01 -5.40 16.34
CA ILE A 98 19.83 -4.64 15.96
C ILE A 98 18.84 -5.55 15.25
N ALA A 99 17.55 -5.47 15.59
CA ALA A 99 16.49 -6.08 14.80
C ALA A 99 15.69 -4.98 14.08
N VAL A 100 15.46 -5.17 12.79
CA VAL A 100 14.49 -4.37 12.02
C VAL A 100 13.21 -5.20 11.92
N PHE A 101 12.13 -4.69 12.49
CA PHE A 101 10.82 -5.33 12.50
C PHE A 101 9.89 -4.60 11.52
N GLY A 102 9.53 -5.25 10.43
CA GLY A 102 8.66 -4.66 9.39
C GLY A 102 7.25 -5.22 9.40
N ASP A 103 6.42 -4.75 8.47
CA ASP A 103 5.15 -5.39 8.12
C ASP A 103 5.34 -6.35 6.93
N TYR A 104 4.32 -7.19 6.69
CA TYR A 104 4.32 -8.26 5.69
C TYR A 104 3.89 -7.83 4.29
N ASP A 105 3.51 -6.59 4.09
CA ASP A 105 3.15 -6.05 2.77
C ASP A 105 4.35 -5.41 2.05
N VAL A 106 4.11 -4.84 0.88
CA VAL A 106 5.19 -4.27 0.06
C VAL A 106 5.85 -3.09 0.74
N ASP A 107 5.08 -2.25 1.44
CA ASP A 107 5.62 -1.08 2.12
C ASP A 107 6.54 -1.50 3.27
N GLY A 108 6.06 -2.37 4.16
CA GLY A 108 6.86 -2.92 5.25
C GLY A 108 8.08 -3.71 4.78
N ILE A 109 7.95 -4.50 3.72
CA ILE A 109 9.07 -5.26 3.13
C ILE A 109 10.13 -4.32 2.56
N THR A 110 9.73 -3.29 1.78
CA THR A 110 10.69 -2.34 1.19
C THR A 110 11.30 -1.45 2.26
N ALA A 111 10.54 -1.01 3.27
CA ALA A 111 11.05 -0.29 4.44
C ALA A 111 12.11 -1.11 5.20
N THR A 112 11.82 -2.40 5.43
CA THR A 112 12.78 -3.34 6.05
C THR A 112 14.05 -3.45 5.23
N CYS A 113 13.95 -3.64 3.91
CA CYS A 113 15.11 -3.77 3.03
C CYS A 113 15.97 -2.50 2.99
N ILE A 114 15.35 -1.32 2.94
CA ILE A 114 16.06 -0.02 2.98
C ILE A 114 16.90 0.07 4.24
N LEU A 115 16.31 -0.17 5.40
CA LEU A 115 17.02 0.01 6.67
C LEU A 115 18.06 -1.10 6.91
N VAL A 116 17.74 -2.36 6.60
CA VAL A 116 18.66 -3.50 6.77
C VAL A 116 19.88 -3.35 5.86
N ASP A 117 19.71 -3.01 4.57
CA ASP A 117 20.82 -2.82 3.64
C ASP A 117 21.72 -1.68 4.10
N TYR A 118 21.15 -0.55 4.54
CA TYR A 118 21.91 0.56 5.09
C TYR A 118 22.70 0.14 6.33
N LEU A 119 22.08 -0.51 7.31
CA LEU A 119 22.73 -0.93 8.55
C LEU A 119 23.88 -1.93 8.26
N LYS A 120 23.66 -2.91 7.37
CA LYS A 120 24.73 -3.82 6.90
C LYS A 120 25.87 -3.07 6.25
N SER A 121 25.61 -2.05 5.43
CA SER A 121 26.63 -1.22 4.80
C SER A 121 27.49 -0.44 5.82
N ARG A 122 26.95 -0.25 7.03
CA ARG A 122 27.65 0.39 8.16
C ARG A 122 28.36 -0.60 9.07
N GLY A 123 28.33 -1.90 8.75
CA GLY A 123 28.97 -2.97 9.54
C GLY A 123 28.19 -3.36 10.81
N ALA A 124 26.90 -3.00 10.90
CA ALA A 124 26.07 -3.38 12.04
C ALA A 124 25.74 -4.89 12.03
N ASP A 125 25.67 -5.49 13.22
CA ASP A 125 25.05 -6.80 13.41
C ASP A 125 23.53 -6.63 13.38
N VAL A 126 22.91 -6.89 12.22
CA VAL A 126 21.49 -6.64 11.99
C VAL A 126 20.78 -7.89 11.49
N VAL A 127 19.63 -8.16 12.11
CA VAL A 127 18.64 -9.15 11.67
C VAL A 127 17.35 -8.45 11.31
N HIS A 128 16.53 -9.07 10.47
CA HIS A 128 15.17 -8.60 10.22
C HIS A 128 14.13 -9.60 10.71
N TYR A 129 12.93 -9.12 10.98
CA TYR A 129 11.77 -9.92 11.31
C TYR A 129 10.54 -9.35 10.59
N ILE A 130 9.85 -10.20 9.86
CA ILE A 130 8.59 -9.87 9.21
C ILE A 130 7.52 -10.82 9.77
N PRO A 131 6.45 -10.31 10.40
CA PRO A 131 5.43 -11.17 11.00
C PRO A 131 4.68 -11.97 9.94
N ARG A 132 4.30 -13.19 10.29
CA ARG A 132 3.47 -14.02 9.42
C ARG A 132 2.02 -13.59 9.54
N ARG A 133 1.47 -13.05 8.47
CA ARG A 133 0.13 -12.45 8.41
C ARG A 133 -0.97 -13.29 9.05
N ILE A 134 -0.92 -14.62 8.88
CA ILE A 134 -1.97 -15.54 9.34
C ILE A 134 -1.77 -15.94 10.80
N GLU A 135 -0.53 -16.19 11.21
CA GLU A 135 -0.16 -16.74 12.51
C GLU A 135 0.07 -15.63 13.54
N ASP A 136 0.90 -14.64 13.20
CA ASP A 136 1.31 -13.60 14.13
C ASP A 136 0.36 -12.38 14.10
N GLY A 137 -0.30 -12.13 12.96
CA GLY A 137 -1.17 -10.96 12.76
C GLY A 137 -0.39 -9.73 12.30
N TYR A 138 -0.93 -8.53 12.56
CA TYR A 138 -0.32 -7.25 12.23
C TYR A 138 0.40 -6.66 13.43
N GLY A 139 1.58 -6.11 13.20
CA GLY A 139 2.35 -5.33 14.17
C GLY A 139 3.16 -6.19 15.15
N LEU A 140 3.60 -5.55 16.23
CA LEU A 140 4.41 -6.17 17.26
C LEU A 140 3.65 -7.27 18.02
N SER A 141 4.36 -8.33 18.41
CA SER A 141 3.83 -9.35 19.31
C SER A 141 4.84 -9.69 20.42
N ARG A 142 4.34 -10.08 21.60
CA ARG A 142 5.20 -10.43 22.75
C ARG A 142 6.10 -11.63 22.41
N ASP A 143 5.60 -12.59 21.66
CA ASP A 143 6.36 -13.79 21.29
C ASP A 143 7.52 -13.45 20.34
N ALA A 144 7.29 -12.60 19.34
CA ALA A 144 8.33 -12.12 18.45
C ALA A 144 9.39 -11.30 19.19
N ILE A 145 8.97 -10.37 20.07
CA ILE A 145 9.87 -9.57 20.91
C ILE A 145 10.73 -10.47 21.79
N LYS A 146 10.12 -11.46 22.43
CA LYS A 146 10.84 -12.42 23.28
C LYS A 146 11.86 -13.22 22.46
N GLY A 147 11.45 -13.72 21.29
CA GLY A 147 12.32 -14.48 20.41
C GLY A 147 13.53 -13.66 19.92
N LEU A 148 13.35 -12.38 19.60
CA LEU A 148 14.42 -11.46 19.22
C LEU A 148 15.36 -11.16 20.41
N PHE A 149 14.79 -10.90 21.58
CA PHE A 149 15.58 -10.70 22.80
C PHE A 149 16.47 -11.91 23.13
N ASP A 150 15.92 -13.13 23.02
CA ASP A 150 16.66 -14.39 23.26
C ASP A 150 17.79 -14.62 22.24
N GLN A 151 17.67 -14.05 21.03
CA GLN A 151 18.71 -14.02 20.02
C GLN A 151 19.80 -12.96 20.29
N GLY A 152 19.72 -12.23 21.40
CA GLY A 152 20.70 -11.22 21.79
C GLY A 152 20.46 -9.84 21.24
N VAL A 153 19.29 -9.56 20.64
CA VAL A 153 18.92 -8.21 20.20
C VAL A 153 18.88 -7.25 21.38
N ARG A 154 19.41 -6.03 21.18
CA ARG A 154 19.41 -4.94 22.17
C ARG A 154 18.69 -3.71 21.71
N LEU A 155 18.53 -3.53 20.40
CA LEU A 155 17.74 -2.46 19.80
C LEU A 155 16.75 -3.06 18.78
N LEU A 156 15.48 -2.79 18.96
CA LEU A 156 14.41 -3.08 18.02
C LEU A 156 14.03 -1.79 17.29
N VAL A 157 14.15 -1.78 15.97
CA VAL A 157 13.68 -0.67 15.14
C VAL A 157 12.49 -1.17 14.32
N THR A 158 11.31 -0.59 14.55
CA THR A 158 10.15 -0.93 13.73
C THR A 158 10.10 -0.05 12.49
N VAL A 159 9.61 -0.60 11.40
CA VAL A 159 9.36 0.12 10.15
C VAL A 159 7.96 -0.24 9.64
N ASP A 160 7.17 0.76 9.28
CA ASP A 160 5.79 0.59 8.79
C ASP A 160 4.85 -0.11 9.79
N CYS A 161 5.17 -0.06 11.05
CA CYS A 161 4.34 -0.57 12.14
C CYS A 161 4.86 -0.10 13.50
N GLY A 162 4.06 -0.32 14.55
CA GLY A 162 4.50 -0.13 15.92
C GLY A 162 3.83 1.02 16.65
N ILE A 163 3.27 2.02 15.94
CA ILE A 163 2.65 3.21 16.57
C ILE A 163 1.49 2.86 17.52
N THR A 164 0.83 1.74 17.30
CA THR A 164 -0.28 1.28 18.14
C THR A 164 0.13 0.25 19.19
N GLY A 165 1.40 -0.19 19.21
CA GLY A 165 1.93 -1.29 20.01
C GLY A 165 2.35 -0.88 21.44
N VAL A 166 1.46 -0.23 22.21
CA VAL A 166 1.78 0.32 23.54
C VAL A 166 2.17 -0.79 24.51
N GLU A 167 1.38 -1.86 24.61
CA GLU A 167 1.65 -2.96 25.54
C GLU A 167 2.88 -3.79 25.13
N GLU A 168 3.10 -3.94 23.83
CA GLU A 168 4.23 -4.69 23.29
C GLU A 168 5.55 -3.94 23.55
N VAL A 169 5.56 -2.62 23.40
CA VAL A 169 6.72 -1.77 23.72
C VAL A 169 6.98 -1.76 25.22
N ASP A 170 5.94 -1.71 26.08
CA ASP A 170 6.09 -1.84 27.52
C ASP A 170 6.70 -3.20 27.90
N TYR A 171 6.31 -4.27 27.19
CA TYR A 171 6.90 -5.58 27.37
C TYR A 171 8.38 -5.60 26.93
N ALA A 172 8.73 -5.03 25.79
CA ALA A 172 10.12 -4.91 25.33
C ALA A 172 10.98 -4.16 26.37
N ASN A 173 10.50 -3.03 26.87
CA ASN A 173 11.15 -2.25 27.92
C ASN A 173 11.38 -3.08 29.19
N SER A 174 10.41 -3.92 29.58
CA SER A 174 10.54 -4.80 30.76
C SER A 174 11.65 -5.84 30.62
N LEU A 175 12.00 -6.20 29.39
CA LEU A 175 13.14 -7.10 29.08
C LEU A 175 14.48 -6.34 29.00
N GLY A 176 14.48 -5.01 29.02
CA GLY A 176 15.66 -4.19 28.76
C GLY A 176 16.03 -4.09 27.28
N LEU A 177 15.05 -4.24 26.39
CA LEU A 177 15.18 -4.07 24.94
C LEU A 177 14.71 -2.67 24.57
N ASP A 178 15.61 -1.85 24.04
CA ASP A 178 15.26 -0.53 23.54
C ASP A 178 14.47 -0.62 22.22
N VAL A 179 13.48 0.25 22.07
CA VAL A 179 12.64 0.31 20.87
C VAL A 179 12.72 1.70 20.24
N VAL A 180 12.91 1.73 18.93
CA VAL A 180 12.73 2.91 18.06
C VAL A 180 11.61 2.58 17.08
N ILE A 181 10.57 3.41 17.05
CA ILE A 181 9.43 3.24 16.15
C ILE A 181 9.59 4.20 14.97
N THR A 182 9.46 3.68 13.74
CA THR A 182 9.20 4.46 12.54
C THR A 182 7.93 3.95 11.88
N ASP A 183 6.93 4.81 11.76
CA ASP A 183 5.60 4.43 11.28
C ASP A 183 4.97 5.61 10.52
N HIS A 184 3.86 5.38 9.86
CA HIS A 184 3.08 6.37 9.14
C HIS A 184 1.57 6.22 9.34
N HIS A 185 1.17 5.26 10.17
CA HIS A 185 -0.24 5.01 10.47
C HIS A 185 -0.82 6.04 11.45
N GLU A 186 -2.14 6.14 11.50
CA GLU A 186 -2.83 7.04 12.42
C GLU A 186 -2.49 6.74 13.88
N CYS A 187 -2.09 7.79 14.60
CA CYS A 187 -1.72 7.69 16.00
C CYS A 187 -2.95 7.54 16.89
N ARG A 188 -2.82 6.75 17.96
CA ARG A 188 -3.79 6.73 19.07
C ARG A 188 -3.50 7.87 20.07
N GLU A 189 -4.43 8.12 20.98
CA GLU A 189 -4.25 9.11 22.06
C GLU A 189 -3.00 8.82 22.92
N VAL A 190 -2.71 7.54 23.14
CA VAL A 190 -1.54 7.10 23.92
C VAL A 190 -0.51 6.51 22.96
N LEU A 191 0.68 7.11 22.94
CA LEU A 191 1.81 6.61 22.17
C LEU A 191 2.63 5.60 22.98
N PRO A 192 3.30 4.63 22.29
CA PRO A 192 4.23 3.71 22.93
C PRO A 192 5.40 4.45 23.61
N ARG A 193 5.85 3.94 24.76
CA ARG A 193 6.99 4.47 25.52
C ARG A 193 8.33 3.97 24.96
N ALA A 194 8.55 4.16 23.66
CA ALA A 194 9.80 3.86 22.99
C ALA A 194 10.86 4.95 23.23
N VAL A 195 12.13 4.65 22.94
CA VAL A 195 13.24 5.63 22.97
C VAL A 195 12.96 6.79 22.01
N ALA A 196 12.42 6.46 20.84
CA ALA A 196 11.96 7.44 19.87
C ALA A 196 10.71 6.89 19.14
N VAL A 197 9.79 7.80 18.82
CA VAL A 197 8.59 7.50 18.03
C VAL A 197 8.56 8.49 16.86
N VAL A 198 8.94 8.02 15.69
CA VAL A 198 9.01 8.83 14.47
C VAL A 198 7.80 8.51 13.62
N ASP A 199 6.86 9.44 13.56
CA ASP A 199 5.66 9.33 12.74
C ASP A 199 5.19 10.74 12.33
N PRO A 200 4.97 11.00 11.02
CA PRO A 200 4.48 12.29 10.56
C PRO A 200 3.09 12.65 11.09
N HIS A 201 2.22 11.66 11.39
CA HIS A 201 0.84 11.87 11.85
C HIS A 201 0.72 12.23 13.34
N ARG A 202 1.80 12.15 14.12
CA ARG A 202 1.76 12.59 15.52
C ARG A 202 1.28 14.04 15.64
N ALA A 203 0.41 14.30 16.58
CA ALA A 203 -0.17 15.62 16.81
C ALA A 203 0.90 16.68 17.16
N ASP A 204 2.03 16.28 17.81
CA ASP A 204 3.16 17.12 18.17
C ASP A 204 4.29 17.14 17.13
N CYS A 205 4.08 16.54 15.95
CA CYS A 205 5.06 16.50 14.86
C CYS A 205 4.89 17.70 13.93
N GLY A 206 5.95 18.53 13.82
CA GLY A 206 5.99 19.69 12.94
C GLY A 206 6.36 19.38 11.48
N TYR A 207 6.49 18.11 11.11
CA TYR A 207 6.84 17.74 9.74
C TYR A 207 5.75 18.17 8.77
N PRO A 208 6.07 18.95 7.72
CA PRO A 208 5.04 19.58 6.88
C PRO A 208 4.31 18.62 5.94
N PHE A 209 4.91 17.46 5.60
CA PHE A 209 4.32 16.48 4.71
C PHE A 209 3.91 15.22 5.49
N LYS A 210 2.60 14.98 5.62
CA LYS A 210 2.05 13.91 6.48
C LYS A 210 1.89 12.55 5.77
N HIS A 211 1.93 12.53 4.45
CA HIS A 211 1.51 11.39 3.62
C HIS A 211 2.68 10.50 3.14
N LEU A 212 3.79 10.46 3.88
CA LEU A 212 4.84 9.48 3.57
C LEU A 212 4.32 8.06 3.84
N ALA A 213 4.72 7.11 2.99
CA ALA A 213 4.60 5.68 3.28
C ALA A 213 5.61 5.26 4.36
N GLY A 214 5.45 4.07 4.96
CA GLY A 214 6.40 3.52 5.93
C GLY A 214 7.82 3.42 5.38
N CYS A 215 7.98 2.99 4.11
CA CYS A 215 9.27 2.99 3.42
C CYS A 215 9.84 4.40 3.21
N GLY A 216 8.99 5.40 3.04
CA GLY A 216 9.38 6.81 3.00
C GLY A 216 9.93 7.28 4.35
N VAL A 217 9.30 6.91 5.46
CA VAL A 217 9.80 7.22 6.82
C VAL A 217 11.10 6.48 7.09
N ALA A 218 11.23 5.20 6.68
CA ALA A 218 12.48 4.44 6.77
C ALA A 218 13.61 5.08 5.95
N LEU A 219 13.31 5.57 4.73
CA LEU A 219 14.26 6.34 3.93
C LEU A 219 14.70 7.60 4.67
N LYS A 220 13.78 8.34 5.30
CA LYS A 220 14.11 9.53 6.12
C LYS A 220 15.04 9.20 7.28
N LEU A 221 14.83 8.07 7.96
CA LEU A 221 15.76 7.61 9.00
C LEU A 221 17.15 7.33 8.42
N VAL A 222 17.24 6.68 7.26
CA VAL A 222 18.53 6.42 6.59
C VAL A 222 19.24 7.74 6.22
N LEU A 223 18.50 8.73 5.70
CA LEU A 223 19.07 10.05 5.39
C LEU A 223 19.60 10.76 6.65
N ALA A 224 18.83 10.70 7.75
CA ALA A 224 19.24 11.24 9.05
C ALA A 224 20.51 10.57 9.59
N LEU A 225 20.62 9.25 9.47
CA LEU A 225 21.79 8.46 9.87
C LEU A 225 23.02 8.75 9.01
N GLY A 226 22.82 9.02 7.73
CA GLY A 226 23.90 9.33 6.79
C GLY A 226 24.46 10.73 6.93
N GLY A 227 23.64 11.66 7.36
CA GLY A 227 23.95 13.08 7.45
C GLY A 227 23.93 13.81 6.09
N PRO A 228 24.03 15.14 6.10
CA PRO A 228 23.80 15.98 4.92
C PRO A 228 24.76 15.69 3.76
N ASP A 229 26.01 15.36 4.03
CA ASP A 229 27.01 15.10 3.00
C ASP A 229 26.74 13.81 2.21
N ARG A 230 25.90 12.92 2.72
CA ARG A 230 25.53 11.65 2.10
C ARG A 230 24.07 11.57 1.69
N GLU A 231 23.31 12.63 1.84
CA GLU A 231 21.88 12.64 1.57
C GLU A 231 21.56 12.22 0.13
N GLU A 232 22.17 12.88 -0.88
CA GLU A 232 21.90 12.57 -2.28
C GLU A 232 22.32 11.14 -2.69
N PRO A 233 23.53 10.64 -2.38
CA PRO A 233 23.88 9.25 -2.68
C PRO A 233 22.96 8.22 -2.01
N LEU A 234 22.53 8.46 -0.78
CA LEU A 234 21.62 7.55 -0.07
C LEU A 234 20.22 7.62 -0.64
N PHE A 235 19.74 8.82 -0.97
CA PHE A 235 18.46 8.98 -1.63
C PHE A 235 18.44 8.26 -2.98
N ALA A 236 19.45 8.48 -3.83
CA ALA A 236 19.56 7.83 -5.13
C ALA A 236 19.60 6.30 -5.03
N ARG A 237 20.27 5.75 -4.00
CA ARG A 237 20.33 4.30 -3.77
C ARG A 237 18.99 3.71 -3.36
N TYR A 238 18.26 4.36 -2.45
CA TYR A 238 17.10 3.78 -1.80
C TYR A 238 15.75 4.26 -2.34
N CYS A 239 15.71 5.34 -3.14
CA CYS A 239 14.46 5.87 -3.68
C CYS A 239 13.69 4.84 -4.54
N THR A 240 14.38 3.90 -5.18
CA THR A 240 13.75 2.81 -5.96
C THR A 240 12.87 1.92 -5.09
N LEU A 241 13.38 1.44 -3.95
CA LEU A 241 12.58 0.62 -3.02
C LEU A 241 11.48 1.46 -2.37
N ALA A 242 11.78 2.69 -1.98
CA ALA A 242 10.79 3.61 -1.43
C ALA A 242 9.66 3.93 -2.42
N ALA A 243 9.97 4.05 -3.73
CA ALA A 243 8.97 4.23 -4.77
C ALA A 243 8.04 3.02 -4.89
N ILE A 244 8.60 1.80 -4.84
CA ILE A 244 7.82 0.56 -4.91
C ILE A 244 6.84 0.47 -3.75
N GLY A 245 7.28 0.71 -2.50
CA GLY A 245 6.42 0.71 -1.31
C GLY A 245 5.36 1.81 -1.38
N THR A 246 5.77 3.06 -1.66
CA THR A 246 4.85 4.22 -1.77
C THR A 246 3.73 4.00 -2.79
N VAL A 247 4.04 3.43 -3.97
CA VAL A 247 3.05 3.11 -4.99
C VAL A 247 2.15 1.95 -4.54
N ALA A 248 2.73 0.92 -3.93
CA ALA A 248 1.99 -0.27 -3.51
C ALA A 248 1.00 0.01 -2.36
N ASP A 249 1.37 0.92 -1.45
CA ASP A 249 0.51 1.39 -0.36
C ASP A 249 -0.50 2.46 -0.80
N VAL A 250 -0.51 2.78 -2.10
CA VAL A 250 -1.50 3.70 -2.71
C VAL A 250 -1.48 5.09 -2.07
N MET A 251 -0.31 5.56 -1.64
CA MET A 251 -0.16 6.84 -0.98
C MET A 251 -0.47 8.02 -1.90
N GLN A 252 -0.87 9.14 -1.31
CA GLN A 252 -1.14 10.37 -2.04
C GLN A 252 0.09 10.80 -2.83
N MET A 253 -0.03 10.90 -4.16
CA MET A 253 1.08 11.19 -5.09
C MET A 253 1.31 12.69 -5.25
N SER A 254 1.65 13.35 -4.13
CA SER A 254 1.98 14.78 -4.06
C SER A 254 3.25 14.99 -3.24
N GLY A 255 3.82 16.18 -3.26
CA GLY A 255 4.98 16.55 -2.44
C GLY A 255 6.12 15.54 -2.54
N GLU A 256 6.64 15.10 -1.39
CA GLU A 256 7.80 14.19 -1.34
C GLU A 256 7.52 12.81 -1.95
N ASN A 257 6.30 12.28 -1.85
CA ASN A 257 5.96 11.00 -2.48
C ASN A 257 6.15 11.08 -4.00
N ARG A 258 5.76 12.20 -4.62
CA ARG A 258 5.94 12.40 -6.04
C ARG A 258 7.43 12.44 -6.42
N THR A 259 8.27 13.12 -5.63
CA THR A 259 9.73 13.13 -5.80
C THR A 259 10.33 11.74 -5.66
N ILE A 260 9.98 11.01 -4.60
CA ILE A 260 10.46 9.64 -4.34
C ILE A 260 10.08 8.73 -5.51
N VAL A 261 8.81 8.75 -5.93
CA VAL A 261 8.32 7.84 -6.98
C VAL A 261 8.89 8.22 -8.34
N SER A 262 8.94 9.50 -8.69
CA SER A 262 9.52 9.95 -9.98
C SER A 262 10.98 9.54 -10.11
N ARG A 263 11.80 9.80 -9.09
CA ARG A 263 13.22 9.45 -9.10
C ARG A 263 13.44 7.94 -8.98
N GLY A 264 12.66 7.26 -8.16
CA GLY A 264 12.73 5.81 -8.01
C GLY A 264 12.38 5.06 -9.29
N LEU A 265 11.39 5.51 -10.06
CA LEU A 265 11.06 4.96 -11.38
C LEU A 265 12.19 5.19 -12.38
N ALA A 266 12.75 6.41 -12.44
CA ALA A 266 13.83 6.75 -13.35
C ALA A 266 15.12 5.94 -13.08
N THR A 267 15.35 5.51 -11.83
CA THR A 267 16.54 4.75 -11.44
C THR A 267 16.30 3.24 -11.34
N LEU A 268 15.07 2.76 -11.53
CA LEU A 268 14.68 1.39 -11.25
C LEU A 268 15.49 0.35 -12.03
N GLU A 269 15.75 0.58 -13.32
CA GLU A 269 16.54 -0.31 -14.16
C GLU A 269 18.06 -0.28 -13.85
N HIS A 270 18.50 0.74 -13.12
CA HIS A 270 19.92 0.95 -12.78
C HIS A 270 20.19 0.79 -11.27
N SER A 271 19.21 0.30 -10.52
CA SER A 271 19.36 0.10 -9.08
C SER A 271 20.43 -0.96 -8.77
N ASP A 272 21.05 -0.88 -7.60
CA ASP A 272 22.03 -1.87 -7.13
C ASP A 272 21.40 -3.17 -6.60
N PHE A 273 20.06 -3.26 -6.56
CA PHE A 273 19.36 -4.41 -5.98
C PHE A 273 19.24 -5.55 -6.96
N ILE A 274 20.17 -6.53 -6.86
CA ILE A 274 20.21 -7.73 -7.73
C ILE A 274 18.89 -8.51 -7.69
N GLY A 275 18.30 -8.66 -6.51
CA GLY A 275 17.01 -9.34 -6.34
C GLY A 275 15.86 -8.63 -7.05
N LEU A 276 15.85 -7.29 -7.06
CA LEU A 276 14.86 -6.53 -7.81
C LEU A 276 14.99 -6.77 -9.32
N HIS A 277 16.22 -6.76 -9.84
CA HIS A 277 16.46 -7.06 -11.27
C HIS A 277 16.04 -8.48 -11.64
N ALA A 278 16.28 -9.46 -10.77
CA ALA A 278 15.82 -10.83 -11.00
C ALA A 278 14.28 -10.89 -11.06
N LEU A 279 13.59 -10.17 -10.15
CA LEU A 279 12.14 -10.09 -10.15
C LEU A 279 11.58 -9.38 -11.40
N LEU A 280 12.21 -8.30 -11.84
CA LEU A 280 11.84 -7.60 -13.09
C LEU A 280 11.96 -8.50 -14.31
N ARG A 281 13.05 -9.28 -14.42
CA ARG A 281 13.24 -10.25 -15.52
C ARG A 281 12.17 -11.32 -15.49
N GLU A 282 11.93 -11.95 -14.34
CA GLU A 282 10.93 -13.02 -14.22
C GLU A 282 9.50 -12.50 -14.42
N ALA A 283 9.24 -11.23 -14.11
CA ALA A 283 7.96 -10.56 -14.35
C ALA A 283 7.79 -10.09 -15.83
N GLY A 284 8.81 -10.23 -16.68
CA GLY A 284 8.78 -9.80 -18.08
C GLY A 284 8.80 -8.27 -18.26
N LEU A 285 9.40 -7.55 -17.31
CA LEU A 285 9.49 -6.09 -17.30
C LEU A 285 10.87 -5.56 -17.69
N SER A 286 11.90 -6.41 -17.79
CA SER A 286 13.27 -5.98 -18.13
C SER A 286 13.31 -5.34 -19.52
N GLY A 287 13.99 -4.17 -19.61
CA GLY A 287 14.12 -3.40 -20.86
C GLY A 287 12.83 -2.69 -21.30
N LYS A 288 11.85 -2.55 -20.42
CA LYS A 288 10.62 -1.80 -20.67
C LYS A 288 10.59 -0.57 -19.78
N GLU A 289 10.01 0.52 -20.29
CA GLU A 289 9.69 1.66 -19.44
C GLU A 289 8.67 1.22 -18.37
N ILE A 290 9.04 1.43 -17.09
CA ILE A 290 8.24 1.01 -15.95
C ILE A 290 7.56 2.24 -15.35
N SER A 291 6.24 2.23 -15.34
CA SER A 291 5.42 3.23 -14.68
C SER A 291 4.89 2.72 -13.33
N SER A 292 4.21 3.57 -12.59
CA SER A 292 3.50 3.17 -11.36
C SER A 292 2.50 2.04 -11.57
N VAL A 293 1.91 1.94 -12.78
CA VAL A 293 0.99 0.85 -13.15
C VAL A 293 1.68 -0.51 -13.07
N GLN A 294 2.87 -0.65 -13.66
CA GLN A 294 3.61 -1.90 -13.58
C GLN A 294 4.05 -2.21 -12.14
N ILE A 295 4.40 -1.19 -11.35
CA ILE A 295 4.67 -1.41 -9.92
C ILE A 295 3.41 -1.95 -9.25
N GLY A 296 2.28 -1.24 -9.32
CA GLY A 296 1.06 -1.59 -8.59
C GLY A 296 0.40 -2.89 -9.03
N PHE A 297 0.40 -3.20 -10.35
CA PHE A 297 -0.32 -4.35 -10.88
C PHE A 297 0.58 -5.55 -11.27
N VAL A 298 1.89 -5.36 -11.33
CA VAL A 298 2.81 -6.44 -11.70
C VAL A 298 3.80 -6.76 -10.58
N LEU A 299 4.56 -5.79 -10.07
CA LEU A 299 5.59 -6.04 -9.05
C LEU A 299 4.99 -6.22 -7.65
N ALA A 300 4.21 -5.27 -7.19
CA ALA A 300 3.62 -5.28 -5.85
C ALA A 300 2.78 -6.55 -5.58
N PRO A 301 1.93 -7.05 -6.51
CA PRO A 301 1.21 -8.30 -6.30
C PRO A 301 2.12 -9.52 -6.09
N ARG A 302 3.33 -9.56 -6.71
CA ARG A 302 4.29 -10.64 -6.52
C ARG A 302 4.93 -10.61 -5.14
N ILE A 303 5.34 -9.42 -4.69
CA ILE A 303 5.90 -9.22 -3.35
C ILE A 303 4.82 -9.50 -2.29
N ASN A 304 3.61 -8.95 -2.44
CA ASN A 304 2.48 -9.17 -1.54
C ASN A 304 2.03 -10.63 -1.46
N ALA A 305 2.22 -11.42 -2.55
CA ALA A 305 1.85 -12.82 -2.55
C ALA A 305 2.60 -13.61 -1.48
N ALA A 306 3.86 -13.29 -1.22
CA ALA A 306 4.65 -13.93 -0.17
C ALA A 306 3.98 -13.77 1.21
N GLY A 307 3.62 -12.56 1.61
CA GLY A 307 2.93 -12.30 2.88
C GLY A 307 1.56 -12.99 2.96
N ARG A 308 0.80 -13.00 1.86
CA ARG A 308 -0.53 -13.63 1.81
C ARG A 308 -0.49 -15.16 1.88
N MET A 309 0.56 -15.77 1.34
CA MET A 309 0.78 -17.22 1.32
C MET A 309 1.66 -17.72 2.48
N GLY A 310 1.95 -16.86 3.49
CA GLY A 310 2.67 -17.24 4.70
C GLY A 310 4.19 -17.31 4.56
N ALA A 311 4.77 -16.61 3.59
CA ALA A 311 6.19 -16.63 3.28
C ALA A 311 6.79 -15.22 3.07
N ALA A 312 6.38 -14.22 3.90
CA ALA A 312 6.77 -12.82 3.74
C ALA A 312 8.29 -12.60 3.73
N ASP A 313 9.04 -13.35 4.54
CA ASP A 313 10.50 -13.29 4.59
C ASP A 313 11.16 -13.49 3.23
N LYS A 314 10.60 -14.36 2.35
CA LYS A 314 11.16 -14.64 1.02
C LYS A 314 11.25 -13.41 0.12
N ALA A 315 10.33 -12.46 0.28
CA ALA A 315 10.35 -11.23 -0.50
C ALA A 315 11.48 -10.31 -0.03
N ALA A 316 11.69 -10.17 1.29
CA ALA A 316 12.81 -9.42 1.83
C ALA A 316 14.16 -10.10 1.52
N GLU A 317 14.23 -11.43 1.65
CA GLU A 317 15.42 -12.21 1.28
C GLU A 317 15.80 -12.00 -0.19
N LEU A 318 14.82 -12.02 -1.11
CA LEU A 318 15.05 -11.73 -2.51
C LEU A 318 15.61 -10.32 -2.72
N LEU A 319 14.98 -9.28 -2.15
CA LEU A 319 15.39 -7.90 -2.35
C LEU A 319 16.77 -7.59 -1.73
N LEU A 320 17.13 -8.30 -0.66
CA LEU A 320 18.43 -8.20 0.01
C LEU A 320 19.50 -9.15 -0.56
N CYS A 321 19.14 -10.01 -1.53
CA CYS A 321 20.05 -10.99 -2.10
C CYS A 321 21.15 -10.33 -2.94
N THR A 322 22.39 -10.74 -2.70
CA THR A 322 23.58 -10.26 -3.43
C THR A 322 24.15 -11.30 -4.42
N ASP A 323 23.65 -12.54 -4.40
CA ASP A 323 24.05 -13.58 -5.34
C ASP A 323 23.06 -13.66 -6.52
N PRO A 324 23.52 -13.46 -7.77
CA PRO A 324 22.62 -13.44 -8.94
C PRO A 324 21.87 -14.77 -9.17
N ALA A 325 22.52 -15.90 -8.94
CA ALA A 325 21.91 -17.22 -9.17
C ALA A 325 20.83 -17.53 -8.12
N ALA A 326 21.10 -17.21 -6.86
CA ALA A 326 20.13 -17.31 -5.78
C ALA A 326 18.94 -16.38 -6.01
N ALA A 327 19.20 -15.13 -6.43
CA ALA A 327 18.15 -14.15 -6.72
C ALA A 327 17.22 -14.62 -7.85
N GLU A 328 17.76 -15.24 -8.91
CA GLU A 328 16.93 -15.82 -9.99
C GLU A 328 16.03 -16.96 -9.50
N ALA A 329 16.55 -17.83 -8.63
CA ALA A 329 15.77 -18.92 -8.05
C ALA A 329 14.64 -18.37 -7.15
N MET A 330 14.95 -17.41 -6.28
CA MET A 330 13.97 -16.75 -5.39
C MET A 330 12.90 -15.98 -6.18
N ALA A 331 13.27 -15.28 -7.26
CA ALA A 331 12.33 -14.56 -8.11
C ALA A 331 11.32 -15.50 -8.79
N LYS A 332 11.79 -16.67 -9.27
CA LYS A 332 10.90 -17.71 -9.82
C LYS A 332 9.94 -18.25 -8.78
N GLU A 333 10.43 -18.49 -7.57
CA GLU A 333 9.60 -18.95 -6.44
C GLU A 333 8.53 -17.90 -6.09
N LEU A 334 8.90 -16.64 -5.98
CA LEU A 334 7.97 -15.54 -5.68
C LEU A 334 6.89 -15.39 -6.76
N CYS A 335 7.28 -15.49 -8.05
CA CYS A 335 6.32 -15.51 -9.15
C CYS A 335 5.40 -16.73 -9.14
N ALA A 336 5.90 -17.89 -8.70
CA ALA A 336 5.08 -19.09 -8.52
C ALA A 336 4.03 -18.91 -7.41
N LEU A 337 4.43 -18.37 -6.25
CA LEU A 337 3.52 -18.01 -5.16
C LEU A 337 2.42 -17.03 -5.62
N ASN A 338 2.78 -16.05 -6.44
CA ASN A 338 1.76 -15.13 -6.97
C ASN A 338 0.77 -15.83 -7.92
N ARG A 339 1.22 -16.76 -8.76
CA ARG A 339 0.32 -17.59 -9.61
C ARG A 339 -0.60 -18.45 -8.74
N GLU A 340 -0.07 -19.08 -7.71
CA GLU A 340 -0.86 -19.87 -6.76
C GLU A 340 -1.93 -19.00 -6.08
N ARG A 341 -1.54 -17.84 -5.57
CA ARG A 341 -2.46 -16.86 -4.98
C ARG A 341 -3.57 -16.47 -5.95
N GLN A 342 -3.24 -16.22 -7.24
CA GLN A 342 -4.21 -15.88 -8.27
C GLN A 342 -5.21 -17.03 -8.54
N ASN A 343 -4.74 -18.27 -8.56
CA ASN A 343 -5.61 -19.43 -8.72
C ASN A 343 -6.57 -19.56 -7.51
N VAL A 344 -6.03 -19.47 -6.30
CA VAL A 344 -6.85 -19.48 -5.06
C VAL A 344 -7.87 -18.33 -5.04
N GLU A 345 -7.46 -17.14 -5.46
CA GLU A 345 -8.36 -15.98 -5.58
C GLU A 345 -9.51 -16.25 -6.56
N GLN A 346 -9.19 -16.80 -7.74
CA GLN A 346 -10.21 -17.09 -8.75
C GLN A 346 -11.19 -18.18 -8.30
N ASP A 347 -10.69 -19.20 -7.60
CA ASP A 347 -11.54 -20.27 -7.06
C ASP A 347 -12.49 -19.74 -5.98
N ILE A 348 -11.98 -18.90 -5.06
CA ILE A 348 -12.81 -18.26 -4.03
C ILE A 348 -13.84 -17.34 -4.68
N TYR A 349 -13.43 -16.56 -5.67
CA TYR A 349 -14.30 -15.63 -6.38
C TYR A 349 -15.45 -16.35 -7.07
N THR A 350 -15.18 -17.44 -7.79
CA THR A 350 -16.19 -18.24 -8.48
C THR A 350 -17.19 -18.84 -7.49
N GLN A 351 -16.70 -19.41 -6.37
CA GLN A 351 -17.57 -19.95 -5.32
C GLN A 351 -18.44 -18.86 -4.69
N ALA A 352 -17.88 -17.68 -4.44
CA ALA A 352 -18.60 -16.55 -3.88
C ALA A 352 -19.73 -16.08 -4.82
N GLU A 353 -19.47 -16.00 -6.13
CA GLU A 353 -20.48 -15.65 -7.13
C GLU A 353 -21.65 -16.65 -7.13
N GLU A 354 -21.37 -17.96 -7.13
CA GLU A 354 -22.41 -18.97 -7.03
C GLU A 354 -23.25 -18.85 -5.75
N MET A 355 -22.63 -18.45 -4.64
CA MET A 355 -23.34 -18.22 -3.39
C MET A 355 -24.24 -16.97 -3.48
N ILE A 356 -23.76 -15.89 -4.09
CA ILE A 356 -24.52 -14.66 -4.29
C ILE A 356 -25.74 -14.91 -5.20
N ASP A 357 -25.56 -15.67 -6.27
CA ASP A 357 -26.65 -15.98 -7.20
C ASP A 357 -27.82 -16.73 -6.52
N ARG A 358 -27.51 -17.56 -5.54
CA ARG A 358 -28.50 -18.32 -4.74
C ARG A 358 -29.02 -17.54 -3.52
N MET A 359 -28.42 -16.37 -3.23
CA MET A 359 -28.74 -15.59 -2.04
C MET A 359 -30.09 -14.88 -2.19
N PRO A 360 -30.97 -14.91 -1.15
CA PRO A 360 -32.20 -14.15 -1.16
C PRO A 360 -31.95 -12.64 -1.29
N GLU A 361 -32.84 -11.95 -2.03
CA GLU A 361 -32.70 -10.50 -2.28
C GLU A 361 -32.55 -9.68 -0.99
N ARG A 362 -33.29 -10.04 0.07
CA ARG A 362 -33.18 -9.38 1.38
C ARG A 362 -31.78 -9.41 2.02
N GLN A 363 -30.91 -10.30 1.58
CA GLN A 363 -29.54 -10.48 2.09
C GLN A 363 -28.49 -9.93 1.13
N ARG A 364 -28.87 -9.18 0.09
CA ARG A 364 -27.95 -8.64 -0.92
C ARG A 364 -27.57 -7.17 -0.69
N SER A 365 -28.06 -6.53 0.38
CA SER A 365 -27.66 -5.14 0.69
C SER A 365 -26.22 -5.06 1.22
N ALA A 366 -25.77 -6.12 1.92
CA ALA A 366 -24.39 -6.37 2.29
C ALA A 366 -24.07 -7.84 2.00
N LEU A 367 -22.98 -8.11 1.29
CA LEU A 367 -22.59 -9.47 0.90
C LEU A 367 -21.82 -10.13 2.05
N VAL A 368 -22.50 -10.94 2.86
CA VAL A 368 -21.88 -11.69 3.97
C VAL A 368 -21.79 -13.16 3.58
N LEU A 369 -20.58 -13.62 3.30
CA LEU A 369 -20.30 -14.96 2.78
C LEU A 369 -19.27 -15.68 3.65
N GLU A 370 -19.42 -16.98 3.85
CA GLU A 370 -18.51 -17.78 4.65
C GLU A 370 -18.18 -19.13 4.01
N SER A 371 -16.94 -19.59 4.22
CA SER A 371 -16.52 -20.94 3.84
C SER A 371 -15.29 -21.39 4.63
N SER A 372 -15.22 -22.66 4.99
CA SER A 372 -14.03 -23.29 5.56
C SER A 372 -12.97 -23.65 4.51
N ARG A 373 -13.31 -23.58 3.23
CA ARG A 373 -12.40 -23.89 2.10
C ARG A 373 -11.62 -22.68 1.62
N TRP A 374 -11.96 -21.47 2.05
CA TRP A 374 -11.31 -20.25 1.58
C TRP A 374 -10.00 -19.99 2.30
N HIS A 375 -9.04 -19.45 1.60
CA HIS A 375 -7.75 -19.09 2.17
C HIS A 375 -7.83 -17.72 2.87
N GLN A 376 -7.51 -17.67 4.17
CA GLN A 376 -7.62 -16.47 5.01
C GLN A 376 -6.85 -15.26 4.44
N GLY A 377 -5.65 -15.48 3.90
CA GLY A 377 -4.80 -14.40 3.33
C GLY A 377 -5.34 -13.82 2.01
N VAL A 378 -6.31 -14.50 1.36
CA VAL A 378 -6.82 -14.13 0.02
C VAL A 378 -8.23 -13.56 0.06
N VAL A 379 -9.06 -13.91 1.05
CA VAL A 379 -10.47 -13.47 1.14
C VAL A 379 -10.64 -11.95 1.05
N GLY A 380 -9.68 -11.17 1.57
CA GLY A 380 -9.75 -9.70 1.50
C GLY A 380 -9.62 -9.14 0.08
N ILE A 381 -8.90 -9.82 -0.83
CA ILE A 381 -8.81 -9.43 -2.24
C ILE A 381 -10.16 -9.70 -2.92
N VAL A 382 -10.73 -10.88 -2.67
CA VAL A 382 -12.04 -11.25 -3.21
C VAL A 382 -13.12 -10.33 -2.70
N ALA A 383 -13.07 -9.92 -1.41
CA ALA A 383 -13.99 -8.93 -0.86
C ALA A 383 -13.95 -7.60 -1.66
N SER A 384 -12.77 -7.09 -2.03
CA SER A 384 -12.64 -5.90 -2.87
C SER A 384 -13.30 -6.09 -4.24
N ARG A 385 -12.99 -7.19 -4.93
CA ARG A 385 -13.57 -7.49 -6.26
C ARG A 385 -15.10 -7.63 -6.22
N LEU A 386 -15.64 -8.23 -5.16
CA LEU A 386 -17.09 -8.39 -5.00
C LEU A 386 -17.76 -7.05 -4.68
N SER A 387 -17.14 -6.22 -3.81
CA SER A 387 -17.71 -4.91 -3.49
C SER A 387 -17.77 -4.02 -4.73
N GLU A 388 -16.75 -4.02 -5.58
CA GLU A 388 -16.72 -3.30 -6.85
C GLU A 388 -17.77 -3.84 -7.83
N LYS A 389 -17.80 -5.16 -8.06
CA LYS A 389 -18.72 -5.76 -9.05
C LYS A 389 -20.18 -5.57 -8.71
N TYR A 390 -20.53 -5.76 -7.43
CA TYR A 390 -21.93 -5.73 -6.99
C TYR A 390 -22.36 -4.37 -6.44
N SER A 391 -21.43 -3.41 -6.33
CA SER A 391 -21.68 -2.08 -5.73
C SER A 391 -22.28 -2.21 -4.32
N ARG A 392 -21.68 -3.07 -3.47
CA ARG A 392 -22.14 -3.42 -2.12
C ARG A 392 -20.98 -3.62 -1.17
N PRO A 393 -21.12 -3.27 0.12
CA PRO A 393 -20.13 -3.69 1.10
C PRO A 393 -20.09 -5.21 1.18
N SER A 394 -18.88 -5.79 1.22
CA SER A 394 -18.66 -7.22 1.23
C SER A 394 -17.86 -7.68 2.44
N PHE A 395 -18.31 -8.79 3.04
CA PHE A 395 -17.78 -9.42 4.24
C PHE A 395 -17.49 -10.88 3.94
N MET A 396 -16.21 -11.21 3.76
CA MET A 396 -15.76 -12.57 3.42
C MET A 396 -15.18 -13.23 4.67
N ILE A 397 -15.72 -14.36 5.07
CA ILE A 397 -15.37 -15.05 6.32
C ILE A 397 -14.72 -16.40 6.01
N HIS A 398 -13.45 -16.56 6.43
CA HIS A 398 -12.80 -17.86 6.50
C HIS A 398 -13.18 -18.54 7.80
N LEU A 399 -13.75 -19.76 7.74
CA LEU A 399 -14.12 -20.55 8.89
C LEU A 399 -12.99 -21.49 9.30
N ASN A 400 -12.64 -21.47 10.60
CA ASN A 400 -11.70 -22.41 11.20
C ASN A 400 -12.36 -22.99 12.47
N GLY A 401 -12.91 -24.20 12.36
CA GLY A 401 -13.66 -24.83 13.45
C GLY A 401 -14.91 -24.05 13.84
N SER A 402 -14.98 -23.63 15.11
CA SER A 402 -16.09 -22.85 15.66
C SER A 402 -15.96 -21.36 15.45
N THR A 403 -14.84 -20.87 14.94
CA THR A 403 -14.60 -19.43 14.73
C THR A 403 -14.43 -19.07 13.26
N GLY A 404 -14.73 -17.83 12.91
CA GLY A 404 -14.51 -17.26 11.60
C GLY A 404 -13.65 -15.99 11.68
N LYS A 405 -12.68 -15.86 10.78
CA LYS A 405 -11.95 -14.61 10.55
C LYS A 405 -12.47 -13.94 9.29
N GLY A 406 -13.01 -12.75 9.44
CA GLY A 406 -13.62 -11.96 8.37
C GLY A 406 -12.70 -10.85 7.87
N SER A 407 -12.77 -10.59 6.57
CA SER A 407 -12.22 -9.40 5.93
C SER A 407 -13.32 -8.71 5.16
N CYS A 408 -13.45 -7.40 5.32
CA CYS A 408 -14.52 -6.64 4.68
C CYS A 408 -13.98 -5.44 3.91
N ARG A 409 -14.76 -5.06 2.89
CA ARG A 409 -14.49 -3.92 2.01
C ARG A 409 -15.76 -3.10 1.82
N SER A 410 -15.58 -1.79 1.87
CA SER A 410 -16.64 -0.81 1.69
C SER A 410 -17.01 -0.65 0.22
N TRP A 411 -18.16 -0.02 0.01
CA TRP A 411 -18.62 0.54 -1.25
C TRP A 411 -19.46 1.79 -1.00
N GLY A 412 -19.31 2.81 -1.85
CA GLY A 412 -20.18 3.99 -1.82
C GLY A 412 -20.18 4.76 -0.51
N GLY A 413 -19.03 4.84 0.17
CA GLY A 413 -18.88 5.55 1.42
C GLY A 413 -19.41 4.81 2.66
N PHE A 414 -19.84 3.55 2.54
CA PHE A 414 -20.32 2.76 3.66
C PHE A 414 -19.24 2.60 4.73
N ASN A 415 -19.48 3.16 5.92
CA ASN A 415 -18.52 3.11 7.02
C ASN A 415 -18.51 1.71 7.67
N LEU A 416 -17.49 0.91 7.34
CA LEU A 416 -17.33 -0.45 7.85
C LEU A 416 -17.11 -0.50 9.35
N PHE A 417 -16.32 0.45 9.90
CA PHE A 417 -16.03 0.48 11.33
C PHE A 417 -17.29 0.69 12.15
N ALA A 418 -18.11 1.68 11.78
CA ALA A 418 -19.40 1.95 12.43
C ALA A 418 -20.39 0.76 12.28
N ALA A 419 -20.37 0.09 11.12
CA ALA A 419 -21.20 -1.10 10.89
C ALA A 419 -20.77 -2.29 11.76
N LEU A 420 -19.46 -2.52 11.93
CA LEU A 420 -18.95 -3.56 12.82
C LEU A 420 -19.23 -3.23 14.29
N GLU A 421 -19.11 -1.95 14.69
CA GLU A 421 -19.45 -1.52 16.05
C GLU A 421 -20.92 -1.73 16.37
N ASN A 422 -21.82 -1.53 15.40
CA ASN A 422 -23.25 -1.87 15.54
C ASN A 422 -23.49 -3.38 15.79
N CYS A 423 -22.54 -4.23 15.41
CA CYS A 423 -22.59 -5.67 15.57
C CYS A 423 -21.63 -6.21 16.65
N LYS A 424 -21.03 -5.36 17.49
CA LYS A 424 -19.95 -5.72 18.43
C LYS A 424 -20.32 -6.86 19.40
N ASP A 425 -21.57 -6.96 19.80
CA ASP A 425 -22.08 -8.02 20.66
C ASP A 425 -22.08 -9.42 20.01
N LEU A 426 -21.97 -9.50 18.69
CA LEU A 426 -21.87 -10.74 17.91
C LEU A 426 -20.42 -11.09 17.57
N LEU A 427 -19.48 -10.17 17.78
CA LEU A 427 -18.09 -10.30 17.38
C LEU A 427 -17.19 -10.61 18.59
N LEU A 428 -16.16 -11.43 18.37
CA LEU A 428 -15.08 -11.67 19.33
C LEU A 428 -14.05 -10.54 19.34
N GLY A 429 -13.93 -9.81 18.23
CA GLY A 429 -13.07 -8.67 18.06
C GLY A 429 -13.16 -8.14 16.63
N PHE A 430 -12.85 -6.86 16.45
CA PHE A 430 -12.81 -6.22 15.13
C PHE A 430 -11.84 -5.03 15.16
N GLY A 431 -11.39 -4.62 13.98
CA GLY A 431 -10.52 -3.46 13.80
C GLY A 431 -10.38 -3.10 12.33
N GLY A 432 -9.87 -1.90 12.07
CA GLY A 432 -9.69 -1.35 10.75
C GLY A 432 -10.25 0.07 10.63
N HIS A 433 -10.57 0.47 9.40
CA HIS A 433 -11.01 1.81 9.05
C HIS A 433 -12.36 1.77 8.32
N GLU A 434 -12.82 2.93 7.88
CA GLU A 434 -14.10 3.07 7.18
C GLU A 434 -14.20 2.24 5.90
N LEU A 435 -13.10 2.10 5.16
CA LEU A 435 -13.06 1.46 3.83
C LEU A 435 -12.65 0.00 3.84
N ALA A 436 -11.88 -0.42 4.85
CA ALA A 436 -11.38 -1.78 5.00
C ALA A 436 -11.26 -2.14 6.48
N ALA A 437 -11.77 -3.30 6.85
CA ALA A 437 -11.70 -3.79 8.22
C ALA A 437 -11.62 -5.31 8.28
N GLY A 438 -11.22 -5.82 9.45
CA GLY A 438 -11.20 -7.23 9.79
C GLY A 438 -11.99 -7.51 11.07
N PHE A 439 -12.49 -8.71 11.24
CA PHE A 439 -13.20 -9.13 12.45
C PHE A 439 -13.05 -10.62 12.71
N THR A 440 -13.32 -11.00 13.96
CA THR A 440 -13.42 -12.41 14.38
C THR A 440 -14.81 -12.65 14.95
N ILE A 441 -15.42 -13.77 14.61
CA ILE A 441 -16.80 -14.08 14.95
C ILE A 441 -16.95 -15.56 15.28
N ASP A 442 -17.83 -15.90 16.23
CA ASP A 442 -18.29 -17.28 16.42
C ASP A 442 -19.17 -17.72 15.25
N ARG A 443 -18.96 -18.95 14.77
CA ARG A 443 -19.71 -19.50 13.64
C ARG A 443 -21.23 -19.43 13.85
N ASP A 444 -21.69 -19.66 15.07
CA ASP A 444 -23.12 -19.66 15.41
C ASP A 444 -23.75 -18.27 15.33
N ASN A 445 -22.92 -17.20 15.43
CA ASN A 445 -23.37 -15.82 15.33
C ASN A 445 -23.45 -15.31 13.88
N ILE A 446 -22.90 -16.03 12.89
CA ILE A 446 -22.86 -15.56 11.49
C ILE A 446 -24.25 -15.29 10.90
N PRO A 447 -25.28 -16.12 11.11
CA PRO A 447 -26.62 -15.82 10.61
C PRO A 447 -27.19 -14.51 11.17
N ALA A 448 -27.06 -14.28 12.49
CA ALA A 448 -27.51 -13.05 13.14
C ALA A 448 -26.71 -11.82 12.65
N PHE A 449 -25.40 -11.97 12.49
CA PHE A 449 -24.52 -10.94 11.92
C PHE A 449 -24.95 -10.59 10.50
N ARG A 450 -25.22 -11.58 9.64
CA ARG A 450 -25.67 -11.36 8.25
C ARG A 450 -26.98 -10.58 8.20
N ASP A 451 -27.96 -10.94 9.01
CA ASP A 451 -29.26 -10.27 9.03
C ASP A 451 -29.13 -8.82 9.54
N ARG A 452 -28.40 -8.59 10.64
CA ARG A 452 -28.17 -7.26 11.21
C ARG A 452 -27.38 -6.37 10.26
N MET A 453 -26.34 -6.90 9.63
CA MET A 453 -25.52 -6.16 8.67
C MET A 453 -26.32 -5.74 7.43
N ASN A 454 -27.21 -6.62 6.95
CA ASN A 454 -28.11 -6.28 5.84
C ASN A 454 -29.16 -5.25 6.22
N GLU A 455 -29.66 -5.26 7.46
CA GLU A 455 -30.58 -4.24 7.98
C GLU A 455 -29.86 -2.88 8.09
N TYR A 456 -28.66 -2.87 8.65
CA TYR A 456 -27.84 -1.67 8.76
C TYR A 456 -27.50 -1.09 7.37
N ALA A 457 -27.11 -1.92 6.40
CA ALA A 457 -26.81 -1.47 5.04
C ALA A 457 -28.03 -0.89 4.34
N ARG A 458 -29.23 -1.46 4.51
CA ARG A 458 -30.48 -0.90 3.97
C ARG A 458 -30.82 0.45 4.59
N SER A 459 -30.66 0.60 5.90
CA SER A 459 -30.93 1.87 6.59
C SER A 459 -29.95 2.96 6.18
N TYR A 460 -28.66 2.60 6.04
CA TYR A 460 -27.61 3.50 5.59
C TYR A 460 -27.88 4.08 4.19
N CYS A 461 -28.30 3.24 3.26
CA CYS A 461 -28.62 3.66 1.89
C CYS A 461 -30.00 4.34 1.73
N GLY A 462 -30.78 4.53 2.83
CA GLY A 462 -32.13 5.10 2.75
C GLY A 462 -33.08 4.31 1.84
N GLY A 463 -32.82 3.02 1.66
CA GLY A 463 -33.55 2.15 0.74
C GLY A 463 -33.20 2.32 -0.75
N GLN A 464 -32.33 3.25 -1.09
CA GLN A 464 -31.81 3.40 -2.46
C GLN A 464 -30.54 2.55 -2.63
N GLN A 465 -30.33 2.02 -3.82
CA GLN A 465 -29.06 1.37 -4.14
C GLN A 465 -27.99 2.42 -4.31
N PRO A 466 -26.77 2.26 -3.72
CA PRO A 466 -25.66 3.12 -4.05
C PRO A 466 -25.41 3.05 -5.55
N GLU A 467 -25.46 4.20 -6.21
CA GLU A 467 -25.19 4.28 -7.64
C GLU A 467 -23.68 4.41 -7.86
N SER A 468 -23.18 3.67 -8.82
CA SER A 468 -21.80 3.81 -9.28
C SER A 468 -21.69 5.10 -10.11
N ALA A 469 -20.88 6.05 -9.67
CA ALA A 469 -20.59 7.28 -10.39
C ALA A 469 -19.18 7.25 -10.99
N LEU A 470 -19.04 7.78 -12.20
CA LEU A 470 -17.75 8.04 -12.83
C LEU A 470 -17.39 9.51 -12.62
N GLU A 471 -16.28 9.76 -11.94
CA GLU A 471 -15.71 11.09 -11.82
C GLU A 471 -14.90 11.41 -13.09
N ILE A 472 -15.21 12.54 -13.74
CA ILE A 472 -14.62 12.96 -15.00
C ILE A 472 -13.96 14.31 -14.79
N ASP A 473 -12.63 14.39 -14.95
CA ASP A 473 -11.89 15.64 -14.81
C ASP A 473 -12.24 16.66 -15.91
N VAL A 474 -12.38 16.18 -17.16
CA VAL A 474 -12.55 17.07 -18.33
C VAL A 474 -13.54 16.48 -19.34
N ALA A 475 -14.52 17.26 -19.76
CA ALA A 475 -15.37 16.95 -20.90
C ALA A 475 -14.90 17.73 -22.14
N ILE A 476 -14.67 17.04 -23.24
CA ILE A 476 -14.18 17.62 -24.48
C ILE A 476 -15.35 17.80 -25.47
N ALA A 477 -15.79 19.04 -25.69
CA ALA A 477 -16.91 19.34 -26.59
C ALA A 477 -16.58 19.05 -28.06
N HIS A 478 -15.31 19.22 -28.46
CA HIS A 478 -14.86 19.06 -29.84
C HIS A 478 -13.65 18.11 -29.91
N PRO A 479 -13.85 16.76 -30.00
CA PRO A 479 -12.76 15.80 -30.03
C PRO A 479 -11.72 16.04 -31.14
N ALA A 480 -12.12 16.62 -32.25
CA ALA A 480 -11.22 16.98 -33.36
C ALA A 480 -10.17 18.06 -33.00
N ALA A 481 -10.35 18.77 -31.87
CA ALA A 481 -9.36 19.72 -31.36
C ALA A 481 -8.26 19.10 -30.54
N VAL A 482 -8.37 17.79 -30.16
CA VAL A 482 -7.37 17.07 -29.41
C VAL A 482 -6.36 16.46 -30.37
N THR A 483 -5.10 16.85 -30.21
CA THR A 483 -3.98 16.31 -31.01
C THR A 483 -3.30 15.17 -30.26
N LEU A 484 -2.47 14.39 -30.96
CA LEU A 484 -1.62 13.38 -30.33
C LEU A 484 -0.65 14.01 -29.32
N GLU A 485 -0.12 15.20 -29.63
CA GLU A 485 0.77 15.93 -28.73
C GLU A 485 0.08 16.31 -27.41
N GLU A 486 -1.20 16.70 -27.45
CA GLU A 486 -2.00 16.97 -26.25
C GLU A 486 -2.23 15.69 -25.41
N LEU A 487 -2.44 14.53 -26.06
CA LEU A 487 -2.59 13.25 -25.36
C LEU A 487 -1.27 12.79 -24.76
N GLU A 488 -0.17 12.87 -25.52
CA GLU A 488 1.17 12.53 -25.04
C GLU A 488 1.58 13.41 -23.86
N ALA A 489 1.21 14.69 -23.88
CA ALA A 489 1.49 15.62 -22.80
C ALA A 489 0.83 15.22 -21.46
N LEU A 490 -0.27 14.44 -21.47
CA LEU A 490 -0.89 13.94 -20.25
C LEU A 490 0.02 12.98 -19.46
N SER A 491 1.02 12.39 -20.10
CA SER A 491 1.98 11.50 -19.44
C SER A 491 2.74 12.16 -18.28
N VAL A 492 2.85 13.49 -18.28
CA VAL A 492 3.46 14.24 -17.17
C VAL A 492 2.66 14.12 -15.86
N LEU A 493 1.36 13.78 -15.95
CA LEU A 493 0.47 13.58 -14.81
C LEU A 493 0.58 12.17 -14.22
N GLU A 494 1.14 11.22 -14.97
CA GLU A 494 1.29 9.84 -14.53
C GLU A 494 2.29 9.76 -13.38
N LEU A 495 1.91 9.15 -12.27
CA LEU A 495 2.75 8.60 -11.19
C LEU A 495 1.88 7.90 -10.13
N SER A 496 0.55 8.09 -10.13
CA SER A 496 -0.33 7.57 -9.08
C SER A 496 -1.26 6.50 -9.63
N LEU A 497 -1.52 5.45 -8.84
CA LEU A 497 -2.52 4.43 -9.17
C LEU A 497 -3.96 4.94 -9.04
N ILE A 498 -4.20 5.93 -8.15
CA ILE A 498 -5.54 6.51 -7.91
C ILE A 498 -5.84 7.64 -8.90
N HIS A 499 -4.81 8.33 -9.36
CA HIS A 499 -4.91 9.48 -10.24
C HIS A 499 -4.55 9.16 -11.69
N ILE A 500 -4.32 7.90 -12.00
CA ILE A 500 -4.37 7.47 -13.38
C ILE A 500 -5.81 7.77 -13.79
N SER A 501 -5.94 8.71 -14.70
CA SER A 501 -7.14 8.81 -15.49
C SER A 501 -7.30 7.45 -16.15
N GLU A 502 -8.01 6.54 -15.48
CA GLU A 502 -8.40 5.33 -16.18
C GLU A 502 -9.23 5.79 -17.36
N PRO A 503 -8.70 5.65 -18.59
CA PRO A 503 -9.56 5.79 -19.73
C PRO A 503 -10.54 4.65 -19.56
N THR A 504 -11.71 4.97 -19.00
CA THR A 504 -12.88 4.12 -19.02
C THR A 504 -12.59 2.64 -18.71
N ARG A 505 -12.71 2.26 -17.47
CA ARG A 505 -13.08 0.88 -17.18
C ARG A 505 -14.54 0.65 -17.46
#